data_0b3b31aa75384cd0729e9d78fd47effa
#
_entry.id   0b3b31aa75384cd0729e9d78fd47effa
#
_cell.length_a   1.000
_cell.length_b   1.000
_cell.length_c   1.000
_cell.angle_alpha   90.00
_cell.angle_beta   90.00
_cell.angle_gamma   90.00
#
_symmetry.space_group_name_H-M   'P 1'
#
loop_
_entity.id
_entity.type
_entity.pdbx_description
1 polymer ?
#
loop_
_entity_poly.entity_id
_entity_poly.type
_entity_poly.pdbx_seq_one_letter_code
_entity_poly.pdbx_strand_id
1 'polypeptide(L)'
;LGDVYKRQTRDRVREAARRMGYVPNMAARAMKTNRTYNLGVLFVDERQSGLAHEYFSAVLDSFKVQVEKLGYDITFVNRNLGGRTMTYLEHCHYRGVDGAVIACVDFNDPQVVELVNSDVPVVTIDHVFNNRMAVLSDNVNGLSALVRYAYANGHRRIAFIHGERTAVT
;
A
#
# COMPACT_ATOMS: atom_id res chain seq x y z
N LEU A 1 27.82 33.95 13.03
CA LEU A 1 29.11 33.29 12.71
C LEU A 1 29.03 31.77 12.91
N GLY A 2 28.38 31.25 13.96
CA GLY A 2 28.29 29.82 14.23
C GLY A 2 27.55 28.98 13.15
N ASP A 3 26.53 29.54 12.50
CA ASP A 3 25.74 28.82 11.49
C ASP A 3 26.44 28.72 10.14
N VAL A 4 27.25 29.70 9.76
CA VAL A 4 28.04 29.64 8.52
C VAL A 4 29.11 28.57 8.61
N TYR A 5 29.80 28.46 9.75
CA TYR A 5 30.84 27.45 9.99
C TYR A 5 30.25 26.03 9.99
N LYS A 6 29.09 25.85 10.61
CA LYS A 6 28.35 24.56 10.58
C LYS A 6 27.93 24.18 9.17
N ARG A 7 27.52 25.14 8.33
CA ARG A 7 27.19 24.90 6.92
C ARG A 7 28.41 24.40 6.12
N GLN A 8 29.52 25.11 6.20
CA GLN A 8 30.75 24.76 5.48
C GLN A 8 31.25 23.37 5.87
N THR A 9 31.25 23.06 7.16
CA THR A 9 31.66 21.72 7.64
C THR A 9 30.72 20.63 7.12
N ARG A 10 29.41 20.87 7.14
CA ARG A 10 28.41 19.93 6.60
C ARG A 10 28.59 19.69 5.10
N ASP A 11 28.88 20.73 4.33
CA ASP A 11 29.05 20.62 2.89
C ASP A 11 30.35 19.89 2.53
N ARG A 12 31.42 20.10 3.28
CA ARG A 12 32.66 19.35 3.17
C ARG A 12 32.47 17.86 3.46
N VAL A 13 31.72 17.52 4.51
CA VAL A 13 31.42 16.13 4.86
C VAL A 13 30.57 15.46 3.78
N ARG A 14 29.57 16.15 3.23
CA ARG A 14 28.74 15.66 2.14
C ARG A 14 29.55 15.40 0.87
N GLU A 15 30.46 16.31 0.55
CA GLU A 15 31.34 16.18 -0.62
C GLU A 15 32.31 14.99 -0.46
N ALA A 16 32.91 14.84 0.71
CA ALA A 16 33.73 13.67 1.02
C ALA A 16 32.95 12.36 0.92
N ALA A 17 31.73 12.32 1.47
CA ALA A 17 30.85 11.15 1.39
C ALA A 17 30.55 10.77 -0.08
N ARG A 18 30.16 11.76 -0.93
CA ARG A 18 29.94 11.51 -2.36
C ARG A 18 31.17 10.96 -3.05
N ARG A 19 32.34 11.57 -2.82
CA ARG A 19 33.59 11.14 -3.43
C ARG A 19 34.01 9.74 -3.03
N MET A 20 33.69 9.34 -1.79
CA MET A 20 33.93 8.00 -1.25
C MET A 20 32.86 6.97 -1.64
N GLY A 21 31.81 7.36 -2.37
CA GLY A 21 30.68 6.47 -2.68
C GLY A 21 29.87 6.05 -1.46
N TYR A 22 29.94 6.84 -0.36
CA TYR A 22 29.20 6.51 0.86
C TYR A 22 27.71 6.70 0.67
N VAL A 23 26.95 5.62 0.80
CA VAL A 23 25.48 5.63 0.85
C VAL A 23 25.06 5.43 2.31
N PRO A 24 24.27 6.34 2.88
CA PRO A 24 23.76 6.18 4.25
C PRO A 24 22.99 4.86 4.41
N ASN A 25 23.30 4.12 5.46
CA ASN A 25 22.54 2.92 5.80
C ASN A 25 21.15 3.30 6.33
N MET A 26 20.11 2.78 5.67
CA MET A 26 18.71 3.07 6.04
C MET A 26 18.38 2.57 7.45
N ALA A 27 18.93 1.43 7.89
CA ALA A 27 18.72 0.94 9.25
C ALA A 27 19.27 1.92 10.32
N ALA A 28 20.46 2.49 10.08
CA ALA A 28 21.02 3.51 10.98
C ALA A 28 20.18 4.80 10.97
N ARG A 29 19.58 5.17 9.83
CA ARG A 29 18.66 6.30 9.72
C ARG A 29 17.37 6.03 10.47
N ALA A 30 16.80 4.82 10.34
CA ALA A 30 15.59 4.40 11.03
C ALA A 30 15.71 4.50 12.55
N MET A 31 16.85 4.07 13.11
CA MET A 31 17.12 4.21 14.55
C MET A 31 17.09 5.67 15.04
N LYS A 32 17.47 6.63 14.19
CA LYS A 32 17.49 8.06 14.55
C LYS A 32 16.13 8.73 14.37
N THR A 33 15.37 8.32 13.36
CA THR A 33 14.12 8.99 12.95
C THR A 33 12.86 8.28 13.44
N ASN A 34 13.01 7.06 13.97
CA ASN A 34 11.93 6.12 14.27
C ASN A 34 11.01 5.87 13.04
N ARG A 35 11.60 5.93 11.83
CA ARG A 35 10.94 5.65 10.55
C ARG A 35 11.84 4.82 9.68
N THR A 36 11.29 3.78 9.09
CA THR A 36 12.01 2.87 8.20
C THR A 36 11.97 3.33 6.75
N TYR A 37 11.03 4.21 6.41
CA TYR A 37 10.72 4.60 5.03
C TYR A 37 10.35 3.39 4.17
N ASN A 38 9.60 2.46 4.73
CA ASN A 38 9.15 1.25 4.09
C ASN A 38 7.63 1.12 4.27
N LEU A 39 6.89 0.91 3.18
CA LEU A 39 5.46 0.66 3.20
C LEU A 39 5.15 -0.78 2.81
N GLY A 40 4.24 -1.41 3.55
CA GLY A 40 3.72 -2.72 3.24
C GLY A 40 2.65 -2.68 2.16
N VAL A 41 2.62 -3.67 1.28
CA VAL A 41 1.49 -3.93 0.39
C VAL A 41 1.02 -5.36 0.65
N LEU A 42 -0.17 -5.50 1.21
CA LEU A 42 -0.84 -6.78 1.34
C LEU A 42 -1.79 -6.96 0.17
N PHE A 43 -1.47 -7.94 -0.64
CA PHE A 43 -2.24 -8.35 -1.80
C PHE A 43 -2.28 -9.88 -1.84
N VAL A 44 -3.48 -10.45 -1.82
CA VAL A 44 -3.67 -11.91 -1.90
C VAL A 44 -4.69 -12.19 -2.99
N ASP A 45 -4.21 -12.58 -4.15
CA ASP A 45 -5.07 -12.97 -5.26
C ASP A 45 -5.42 -14.46 -5.16
N GLU A 46 -6.59 -14.77 -4.64
CA GLU A 46 -7.10 -16.14 -4.57
C GLU A 46 -7.32 -16.77 -5.96
N ARG A 47 -7.50 -15.97 -6.99
CA ARG A 47 -7.71 -16.41 -8.38
C ARG A 47 -6.40 -16.68 -9.13
N GLN A 48 -5.26 -16.50 -8.47
CA GLN A 48 -3.92 -16.70 -9.06
C GLN A 48 -3.64 -15.87 -10.33
N SER A 49 -4.40 -14.78 -10.56
CA SER A 49 -4.09 -13.83 -11.64
C SER A 49 -2.82 -13.04 -11.33
N GLY A 50 -2.45 -12.99 -10.07
CA GLY A 50 -1.27 -12.31 -9.56
C GLY A 50 -1.24 -10.83 -9.94
N LEU A 51 -0.06 -10.31 -10.21
CA LEU A 51 0.14 -8.94 -10.65
C LEU A 51 -0.34 -8.67 -12.10
N ALA A 52 -0.84 -9.69 -12.81
CA ALA A 52 -1.38 -9.55 -14.16
C ALA A 52 -2.80 -8.97 -14.20
N HIS A 53 -3.47 -8.82 -13.06
CA HIS A 53 -4.78 -8.17 -12.99
C HIS A 53 -4.65 -6.68 -13.33
N GLU A 54 -5.22 -6.24 -14.45
CA GLU A 54 -5.03 -4.88 -15.01
C GLU A 54 -5.34 -3.75 -14.00
N TYR A 55 -6.47 -3.84 -13.29
CA TYR A 55 -6.85 -2.84 -12.30
C TYR A 55 -5.82 -2.76 -11.17
N PHE A 56 -5.43 -3.90 -10.63
CA PHE A 56 -4.48 -3.91 -9.52
C PHE A 56 -3.08 -3.48 -9.95
N SER A 57 -2.62 -3.91 -11.11
CA SER A 57 -1.32 -3.47 -11.64
C SER A 57 -1.27 -1.96 -11.84
N ALA A 58 -2.35 -1.34 -12.33
CA ALA A 58 -2.44 0.12 -12.47
C ALA A 58 -2.42 0.84 -11.11
N VAL A 59 -3.14 0.31 -10.12
CA VAL A 59 -3.13 0.84 -8.75
C VAL A 59 -1.74 0.73 -8.14
N LEU A 60 -1.10 -0.44 -8.26
CA LEU A 60 0.24 -0.68 -7.71
C LEU A 60 1.31 0.19 -8.39
N ASP A 61 1.22 0.38 -9.71
CA ASP A 61 2.13 1.26 -10.45
C ASP A 61 2.00 2.71 -9.98
N SER A 62 0.77 3.22 -9.88
CA SER A 62 0.50 4.56 -9.36
C SER A 62 0.98 4.73 -7.92
N PHE A 63 0.75 3.74 -7.08
CA PHE A 63 1.23 3.71 -5.70
C PHE A 63 2.75 3.76 -5.65
N LYS A 64 3.43 2.90 -6.42
CA LYS A 64 4.89 2.85 -6.53
C LYS A 64 5.48 4.21 -6.90
N VAL A 65 4.93 4.85 -7.93
CA VAL A 65 5.42 6.16 -8.39
C VAL A 65 5.32 7.23 -7.29
N GLN A 66 4.24 7.25 -6.50
CA GLN A 66 4.08 8.23 -5.43
C GLN A 66 4.97 7.92 -4.21
N VAL A 67 5.06 6.67 -3.83
CA VAL A 67 5.87 6.19 -2.70
C VAL A 67 7.35 6.49 -2.94
N GLU A 68 7.84 6.23 -4.16
CA GLU A 68 9.22 6.51 -4.58
C GLU A 68 9.55 8.01 -4.52
N LYS A 69 8.64 8.90 -4.98
CA LYS A 69 8.80 10.36 -4.87
C LYS A 69 8.92 10.84 -3.42
N LEU A 70 8.28 10.15 -2.50
CA LEU A 70 8.33 10.44 -1.06
C LEU A 70 9.53 9.79 -0.36
N GLY A 71 10.35 9.03 -1.08
CA GLY A 71 11.55 8.36 -0.58
C GLY A 71 11.24 7.13 0.26
N TYR A 72 10.14 6.45 -0.02
CA TYR A 72 9.78 5.18 0.61
C TYR A 72 10.05 3.99 -0.31
N ASP A 73 10.39 2.88 0.28
CA ASP A 73 10.43 1.55 -0.35
C ASP A 73 9.10 0.82 -0.16
N ILE A 74 8.89 -0.25 -0.94
CA ILE A 74 7.70 -1.10 -0.87
C ILE A 74 8.12 -2.52 -0.52
N THR A 75 7.43 -3.11 0.44
CA THR A 75 7.55 -4.52 0.82
C THR A 75 6.22 -5.23 0.62
N PHE A 76 6.19 -6.31 -0.16
CA PHE A 76 5.03 -7.20 -0.19
C PHE A 76 4.91 -7.97 1.13
N VAL A 77 3.74 -7.88 1.77
CA VAL A 77 3.45 -8.56 3.03
C VAL A 77 3.01 -10.00 2.71
N ASN A 78 3.69 -10.97 3.29
CA ASN A 78 3.50 -12.40 3.02
C ASN A 78 3.40 -13.20 4.32
N ARG A 79 2.82 -14.41 4.23
CA ARG A 79 2.75 -15.37 5.35
C ARG A 79 4.00 -16.25 5.47
N ASN A 80 4.72 -16.46 4.38
CA ASN A 80 5.86 -17.37 4.34
C ASN A 80 7.14 -16.61 4.02
N LEU A 81 8.12 -16.71 4.89
CA LEU A 81 9.43 -16.08 4.74
C LEU A 81 10.53 -17.10 5.02
N GLY A 82 11.17 -17.60 3.96
CA GLY A 82 12.30 -18.53 4.09
C GLY A 82 11.97 -19.82 4.85
N GLY A 83 10.76 -20.37 4.67
CA GLY A 83 10.30 -21.58 5.35
C GLY A 83 9.70 -21.34 6.74
N ARG A 84 9.67 -20.10 7.22
CA ARG A 84 8.98 -19.70 8.45
C ARG A 84 7.60 -19.13 8.12
N THR A 85 6.55 -19.65 8.75
CA THR A 85 5.20 -19.09 8.67
C THR A 85 5.03 -18.01 9.74
N MET A 86 4.41 -16.90 9.37
CA MET A 86 4.08 -15.78 10.25
C MET A 86 2.74 -15.16 9.85
N THR A 87 2.12 -14.38 10.75
CA THR A 87 0.94 -13.59 10.40
C THR A 87 1.33 -12.37 9.55
N TYR A 88 0.35 -11.71 8.94
CA TYR A 88 0.60 -10.46 8.21
C TYR A 88 1.14 -9.38 9.13
N LEU A 89 0.61 -9.30 10.35
CA LEU A 89 1.07 -8.36 11.36
C LEU A 89 2.51 -8.64 11.78
N GLU A 90 2.85 -9.91 12.07
CA GLU A 90 4.23 -10.30 12.39
C GLU A 90 5.19 -9.95 11.26
N HIS A 91 4.78 -10.12 9.99
CA HIS A 91 5.62 -9.74 8.86
C HIS A 91 5.82 -8.22 8.75
N CYS A 92 4.75 -7.43 8.99
CA CYS A 92 4.85 -5.97 9.04
C CYS A 92 5.85 -5.52 10.12
N HIS A 93 5.78 -6.07 11.33
CA HIS A 93 6.71 -5.78 12.41
C HIS A 93 8.13 -6.26 12.08
N TYR A 94 8.28 -7.47 11.53
CA TYR A 94 9.59 -8.01 11.15
C TYR A 94 10.30 -7.16 10.10
N ARG A 95 9.56 -6.60 9.14
CA ARG A 95 10.07 -5.70 8.11
C ARG A 95 10.13 -4.25 8.57
N GLY A 96 9.53 -3.94 9.71
CA GLY A 96 9.47 -2.60 10.26
C GLY A 96 8.77 -1.62 9.31
N VAL A 97 7.60 -2.00 8.75
CA VAL A 97 6.90 -1.07 7.86
C VAL A 97 6.30 0.09 8.63
N ASP A 98 6.34 1.29 8.06
CA ASP A 98 5.75 2.50 8.66
C ASP A 98 4.24 2.56 8.46
N GLY A 99 3.69 1.71 7.61
CA GLY A 99 2.26 1.55 7.34
C GLY A 99 2.04 0.53 6.23
N ALA A 100 0.79 0.14 6.00
CA ALA A 100 0.44 -0.85 4.98
C ALA A 100 -0.80 -0.46 4.17
N VAL A 101 -0.80 -0.82 2.89
CA VAL A 101 -1.97 -0.80 2.00
C VAL A 101 -2.48 -2.23 1.85
N ILE A 102 -3.78 -2.41 2.00
CA ILE A 102 -4.45 -3.71 1.85
C ILE A 102 -5.41 -3.65 0.67
N ALA A 103 -5.23 -4.54 -0.29
CA ALA A 103 -6.06 -4.63 -1.49
C ALA A 103 -6.26 -6.09 -1.91
N CYS A 104 -7.41 -6.38 -2.51
CA CYS A 104 -7.71 -7.70 -3.11
C CYS A 104 -7.48 -8.87 -2.14
N VAL A 105 -7.97 -8.76 -0.93
CA VAL A 105 -7.91 -9.80 0.09
C VAL A 105 -9.32 -10.22 0.50
N ASP A 106 -9.46 -11.38 1.14
CA ASP A 106 -10.65 -11.63 1.95
C ASP A 106 -10.57 -10.76 3.23
N PHE A 107 -11.38 -9.72 3.29
CA PHE A 107 -11.43 -8.80 4.42
C PHE A 107 -12.04 -9.42 5.69
N ASN A 108 -12.60 -10.64 5.60
CA ASN A 108 -13.03 -11.45 6.74
C ASN A 108 -11.93 -12.39 7.25
N ASP A 109 -10.78 -12.51 6.56
CA ASP A 109 -9.65 -13.29 7.06
C ASP A 109 -9.23 -12.76 8.44
N PRO A 110 -9.22 -13.60 9.51
CA PRO A 110 -8.83 -13.16 10.85
C PRO A 110 -7.46 -12.48 10.92
N GLN A 111 -6.52 -12.83 10.05
CA GLN A 111 -5.19 -12.20 10.02
C GLN A 111 -5.22 -10.82 9.35
N VAL A 112 -6.12 -10.59 8.39
CA VAL A 112 -6.36 -9.25 7.84
C VAL A 112 -7.01 -8.38 8.91
N VAL A 113 -8.01 -8.89 9.63
CA VAL A 113 -8.67 -8.20 10.73
C VAL A 113 -7.68 -7.89 11.87
N GLU A 114 -6.76 -8.82 12.19
CA GLU A 114 -5.68 -8.61 13.15
C GLU A 114 -4.81 -7.41 12.74
N LEU A 115 -4.32 -7.39 11.49
CA LEU A 115 -3.48 -6.31 10.98
C LEU A 115 -4.23 -4.97 11.00
N VAL A 116 -5.50 -4.96 10.57
CA VAL A 116 -6.32 -3.74 10.56
C VAL A 116 -6.51 -3.17 11.97
N ASN A 117 -6.67 -4.02 12.99
CA ASN A 117 -6.87 -3.59 14.37
C ASN A 117 -5.56 -3.33 15.15
N SER A 118 -4.41 -3.53 14.53
CA SER A 118 -3.10 -3.34 15.17
C SER A 118 -2.69 -1.86 15.28
N ASP A 119 -1.48 -1.64 15.77
CA ASP A 119 -0.81 -0.33 15.82
C ASP A 119 -0.24 0.12 14.46
N VAL A 120 -0.14 -0.78 13.49
CA VAL A 120 0.32 -0.44 12.14
C VAL A 120 -0.71 0.44 11.43
N PRO A 121 -0.33 1.62 10.93
CA PRO A 121 -1.22 2.44 10.10
C PRO A 121 -1.63 1.69 8.82
N VAL A 122 -2.93 1.56 8.59
CA VAL A 122 -3.46 0.80 7.45
C VAL A 122 -4.41 1.66 6.63
N VAL A 123 -4.31 1.52 5.31
CA VAL A 123 -5.28 2.01 4.32
C VAL A 123 -5.81 0.82 3.53
N THR A 124 -7.12 0.71 3.39
CA THR A 124 -7.77 -0.32 2.59
C THR A 124 -8.23 0.22 1.24
N ILE A 125 -8.26 -0.63 0.22
CA ILE A 125 -8.81 -0.31 -1.10
C ILE A 125 -10.10 -1.12 -1.29
N ASP A 126 -11.16 -0.41 -1.66
CA ASP A 126 -12.51 -0.93 -1.92
C ASP A 126 -13.16 -1.68 -0.72
N HIS A 127 -12.70 -1.41 0.52
CA HIS A 127 -13.35 -1.93 1.73
C HIS A 127 -13.24 -0.94 2.89
N VAL A 128 -14.30 -0.84 3.70
CA VAL A 128 -14.38 0.11 4.83
C VAL A 128 -14.28 -0.62 6.17
N PHE A 129 -13.34 -0.20 7.01
CA PHE A 129 -13.34 -0.48 8.45
C PHE A 129 -13.60 0.81 9.22
N ASN A 130 -14.42 0.76 10.26
CA ASN A 130 -14.92 1.95 10.98
C ASN A 130 -13.85 2.90 11.54
N ASN A 131 -12.63 2.39 11.77
CA ASN A 131 -11.54 3.13 12.38
C ASN A 131 -10.30 3.28 11.48
N ARG A 132 -10.43 3.01 10.19
CA ARG A 132 -9.33 3.07 9.21
C ARG A 132 -9.69 3.89 8.00
N MET A 133 -8.67 4.45 7.35
CA MET A 133 -8.84 5.08 6.05
C MET A 133 -9.13 4.04 4.97
N ALA A 134 -10.03 4.39 4.06
CA ALA A 134 -10.32 3.59 2.88
C ALA A 134 -10.29 4.47 1.62
N VAL A 135 -9.82 3.90 0.53
CA VAL A 135 -9.95 4.45 -0.83
C VAL A 135 -11.02 3.63 -1.54
N LEU A 136 -12.11 4.26 -1.93
CA LEU A 136 -13.26 3.59 -2.49
C LEU A 136 -13.53 4.04 -3.93
N SER A 137 -13.93 3.10 -4.76
CA SER A 137 -14.54 3.39 -6.05
C SER A 137 -15.99 3.85 -5.86
N ASP A 138 -16.43 4.85 -6.60
CA ASP A 138 -17.84 5.31 -6.58
C ASP A 138 -18.71 4.37 -7.42
N ASN A 139 -18.83 3.12 -6.97
CA ASN A 139 -19.50 2.04 -7.69
C ASN A 139 -21.01 2.31 -7.87
N VAL A 140 -21.66 2.89 -6.86
CA VAL A 140 -23.12 3.13 -6.87
C VAL A 140 -23.47 4.17 -7.93
N ASN A 141 -22.80 5.30 -7.93
CA ASN A 141 -23.06 6.35 -8.92
C ASN A 141 -22.59 5.93 -10.32
N GLY A 142 -21.46 5.25 -10.42
CA GLY A 142 -20.95 4.72 -11.68
C GLY A 142 -21.93 3.75 -12.34
N LEU A 143 -22.44 2.76 -11.60
CA LEU A 143 -23.42 1.81 -12.10
C LEU A 143 -24.75 2.49 -12.45
N SER A 144 -25.22 3.41 -11.59
CA SER A 144 -26.43 4.18 -11.84
C SER A 144 -26.33 5.02 -13.12
N ALA A 145 -25.19 5.64 -13.36
CA ALA A 145 -24.92 6.40 -14.59
C ALA A 145 -24.94 5.50 -15.81
N LEU A 146 -24.34 4.30 -15.74
CA LEU A 146 -24.31 3.32 -16.81
C LEU A 146 -25.71 2.83 -17.18
N VAL A 147 -26.54 2.51 -16.17
CA VAL A 147 -27.93 2.08 -16.40
C VAL A 147 -28.77 3.22 -17.02
N ARG A 148 -28.61 4.45 -16.53
CA ARG A 148 -29.28 5.62 -17.13
C ARG A 148 -28.87 5.84 -18.57
N TYR A 149 -27.59 5.70 -18.88
CA TYR A 149 -27.07 5.80 -20.24
C TYR A 149 -27.69 4.73 -21.17
N ALA A 150 -27.70 3.47 -20.75
CA ALA A 150 -28.34 2.40 -21.51
C ALA A 150 -29.83 2.67 -21.74
N TYR A 151 -30.55 3.13 -20.71
CA TYR A 151 -31.99 3.47 -20.81
C TYR A 151 -32.23 4.64 -21.77
N ALA A 152 -31.41 5.70 -21.72
CA ALA A 152 -31.49 6.83 -22.63
C ALA A 152 -31.30 6.46 -24.10
N ASN A 153 -30.46 5.43 -24.35
CA ASN A 153 -30.21 4.88 -25.68
C ASN A 153 -31.28 3.84 -26.14
N GLY A 154 -32.41 3.75 -25.44
CA GLY A 154 -33.54 2.93 -25.84
C GLY A 154 -33.56 1.50 -25.31
N HIS A 155 -32.54 1.07 -24.58
CA HIS A 155 -32.48 -0.27 -24.01
C HIS A 155 -33.47 -0.38 -22.84
N ARG A 156 -34.32 -1.42 -22.84
CA ARG A 156 -35.34 -1.68 -21.81
C ARG A 156 -35.16 -3.03 -21.12
N ARG A 157 -34.40 -3.93 -21.73
CA ARG A 157 -34.07 -5.25 -21.19
C ARG A 157 -32.60 -5.27 -20.90
N ILE A 158 -32.27 -4.93 -19.66
CA ILE A 158 -30.89 -4.77 -19.19
C ILE A 158 -30.59 -5.94 -18.24
N ALA A 159 -29.52 -6.69 -18.49
CA ALA A 159 -29.00 -7.72 -17.61
C ALA A 159 -27.78 -7.15 -16.86
N PHE A 160 -27.61 -7.54 -15.60
CA PHE A 160 -26.48 -7.20 -14.79
C PHE A 160 -25.72 -8.47 -14.37
N ILE A 161 -24.45 -8.54 -14.74
CA ILE A 161 -23.54 -9.60 -14.31
C ILE A 161 -22.71 -9.04 -13.17
N HIS A 162 -22.82 -9.62 -12.01
CA HIS A 162 -22.10 -9.19 -10.82
C HIS A 162 -21.13 -10.25 -10.33
N GLY A 163 -20.19 -9.86 -9.47
CA GLY A 163 -19.30 -10.77 -8.74
C GLY A 163 -20.03 -11.57 -7.66
N GLU A 164 -19.29 -12.16 -6.75
CA GLU A 164 -19.86 -12.92 -5.64
C GLU A 164 -20.67 -12.01 -4.71
N ARG A 165 -21.81 -12.53 -4.20
CA ARG A 165 -22.68 -11.78 -3.27
C ARG A 165 -22.03 -11.46 -1.92
N THR A 166 -20.99 -12.20 -1.58
CA THR A 166 -20.22 -12.07 -0.33
C THR A 166 -19.10 -11.04 -0.42
N ALA A 167 -18.77 -10.56 -1.62
CA ALA A 167 -17.84 -9.44 -1.77
C ALA A 167 -18.53 -8.16 -1.25
N VAL A 168 -18.26 -7.82 0.00
CA VAL A 168 -18.69 -6.56 0.62
C VAL A 168 -17.74 -5.46 0.15
N THR A 169 -18.17 -4.72 -0.86
CA THR A 169 -17.52 -3.47 -1.32
C THR A 169 -18.39 -2.28 -0.99
#